data_d9afe8f36e496d9a45635d664920ff11
#
_entry.id   d9afe8f36e496d9a45635d664920ff11
#
_cell.length_a   1.000
_cell.length_b   1.000
_cell.length_c   1.000
_cell.angle_alpha   90.00
_cell.angle_beta   90.00
_cell.angle_gamma   90.00
#
_symmetry.space_group_name_H-M   'P 1'
#
loop_
_entity.id
_entity.type
_entity.pdbx_description
1 polymer ?
#
loop_
_entity_poly.entity_id
_entity_poly.type
_entity_poly.pdbx_seq_one_letter_code
_entity_poly.pdbx_strand_id
1 'polypeptide(L)'
;MKKLLFTLLFSVSAFAQVDKVEPPFWWNDMTLSDVQIMFYGKNIAQNEVTVSNGIVIKGIQKTEKPNYLFVTIETKNSPAQDIVFTFKNGKKSFTQNYSLKSRRENSRFRKSFDSSDMIYLIMSDRFA
;
A
#
# COMPACT_ATOMS: atom_id res chain seq x y z
N MET A 1 -44.51 -30.51 22.48
CA MET A 1 -43.12 -30.78 22.08
C MET A 1 -42.55 -29.50 21.47
N LYS A 2 -41.75 -28.73 22.22
CA LYS A 2 -41.14 -27.46 21.75
C LYS A 2 -39.82 -27.79 21.08
N LYS A 3 -39.72 -27.61 19.76
CA LYS A 3 -38.46 -27.73 19.02
C LYS A 3 -37.61 -26.49 19.29
N LEU A 4 -36.53 -26.64 20.05
CA LEU A 4 -35.55 -25.62 20.31
C LEU A 4 -34.63 -25.52 19.07
N LEU A 5 -34.81 -24.47 18.28
CA LEU A 5 -33.95 -24.18 17.12
C LEU A 5 -32.68 -23.49 17.65
N PHE A 6 -31.58 -24.25 17.75
CA PHE A 6 -30.27 -23.73 18.17
C PHE A 6 -29.58 -23.10 16.94
N THR A 7 -29.72 -21.80 16.79
CA THR A 7 -29.04 -21.05 15.73
C THR A 7 -27.59 -20.82 16.14
N LEU A 8 -26.68 -21.59 15.57
CA LEU A 8 -25.24 -21.45 15.76
C LEU A 8 -24.76 -20.19 15.00
N LEU A 9 -24.58 -19.09 15.71
CA LEU A 9 -23.95 -17.88 15.19
C LEU A 9 -22.44 -18.15 14.97
N PHE A 10 -22.06 -18.45 13.75
CA PHE A 10 -20.66 -18.45 13.33
C PHE A 10 -20.18 -17.01 13.20
N SER A 11 -19.51 -16.49 14.23
CA SER A 11 -18.77 -15.24 14.14
C SER A 11 -17.53 -15.45 13.27
N VAL A 12 -17.59 -15.05 12.01
CA VAL A 12 -16.40 -14.97 11.16
C VAL A 12 -15.59 -13.76 11.62
N SER A 13 -14.56 -14.02 12.42
CA SER A 13 -13.57 -13.02 12.77
C SER A 13 -12.76 -12.69 11.50
N ALA A 14 -13.10 -11.60 10.83
CA ALA A 14 -12.27 -11.04 9.78
C ALA A 14 -11.02 -10.42 10.44
N PHE A 15 -9.95 -11.18 10.53
CA PHE A 15 -8.65 -10.62 10.91
C PHE A 15 -8.12 -9.82 9.71
N ALA A 16 -7.94 -8.51 9.89
CA ALA A 16 -7.14 -7.72 8.97
C ALA A 16 -5.76 -8.37 8.90
N GLN A 17 -5.37 -8.84 7.71
CA GLN A 17 -4.10 -9.54 7.51
C GLN A 17 -2.97 -8.58 7.14
N VAL A 18 -3.35 -7.33 6.77
CA VAL A 18 -2.45 -6.19 6.56
C VAL A 18 -2.87 -5.09 7.53
N ASP A 19 -1.99 -4.76 8.45
CA ASP A 19 -2.23 -3.74 9.47
C ASP A 19 -1.87 -2.34 8.95
N LYS A 20 -0.87 -2.27 8.06
CA LYS A 20 -0.36 -1.01 7.51
C LYS A 20 0.19 -1.18 6.10
N VAL A 21 -0.05 -0.17 5.25
CA VAL A 21 0.52 -0.04 3.90
C VAL A 21 1.18 1.32 3.78
N GLU A 22 2.45 1.35 3.36
CA GLU A 22 3.21 2.59 3.16
C GLU A 22 3.97 2.58 1.81
N PRO A 23 3.83 3.64 1.01
CA PRO A 23 2.88 4.75 1.15
C PRO A 23 1.44 4.26 1.02
N PRO A 24 0.42 4.93 1.64
CA PRO A 24 -0.96 4.45 1.66
C PRO A 24 -1.66 4.52 0.28
N PHE A 25 -1.11 5.28 -0.64
CA PHE A 25 -1.50 5.39 -2.04
C PHE A 25 -0.36 6.02 -2.84
N TRP A 26 -0.45 5.99 -4.17
CA TRP A 26 0.51 6.66 -5.05
C TRP A 26 -0.22 7.42 -6.16
N TRP A 27 0.54 8.12 -7.00
CA TRP A 27 0.00 8.81 -8.17
C TRP A 27 0.56 8.19 -9.45
N ASN A 28 -0.28 8.17 -10.49
CA ASN A 28 0.18 7.85 -11.82
C ASN A 28 1.05 8.99 -12.41
N ASP A 29 1.69 8.74 -13.54
CA ASP A 29 2.48 9.74 -14.30
C ASP A 29 3.55 10.46 -13.45
N MET A 30 4.14 9.77 -12.50
CA MET A 30 5.28 10.25 -11.73
C MET A 30 6.58 10.04 -12.53
N THR A 31 7.56 10.96 -12.37
CA THR A 31 8.88 10.85 -13.02
C THR A 31 9.57 9.55 -12.66
N LEU A 32 9.50 9.13 -11.39
CA LEU A 32 9.92 7.82 -10.95
C LEU A 32 8.74 6.86 -11.08
N SER A 33 8.83 5.98 -12.05
CA SER A 33 7.76 5.01 -12.36
C SER A 33 7.73 3.82 -11.41
N ASP A 34 8.81 3.57 -10.70
CA ASP A 34 8.89 2.45 -9.77
C ASP A 34 8.56 2.94 -8.36
N VAL A 35 7.60 2.29 -7.72
CA VAL A 35 7.24 2.56 -6.34
C VAL A 35 7.39 1.31 -5.50
N GLN A 36 8.11 1.43 -4.39
CA GLN A 36 8.21 0.37 -3.40
C GLN A 36 7.15 0.58 -2.33
N ILE A 37 6.32 -0.42 -2.13
CA ILE A 37 5.22 -0.44 -1.18
C ILE A 37 5.57 -1.41 -0.05
N MET A 38 5.55 -0.93 1.17
CA MET A 38 5.69 -1.74 2.37
C MET A 38 4.32 -2.23 2.83
N PHE A 39 4.20 -3.51 3.02
CA PHE A 39 3.06 -4.13 3.70
C PHE A 39 3.53 -4.62 5.07
N TYR A 40 2.84 -4.20 6.11
CA TYR A 40 3.07 -4.64 7.47
C TYR A 40 1.86 -5.43 7.98
N GLY A 41 2.12 -6.57 8.58
CA GLY A 41 1.11 -7.45 9.15
C GLY A 41 1.74 -8.74 9.67
N LYS A 42 1.01 -9.49 10.48
CA LYS A 42 1.53 -10.71 11.09
C LYS A 42 1.94 -11.74 10.04
N ASN A 43 3.23 -12.07 10.00
CA ASN A 43 3.82 -13.05 9.07
C ASN A 43 3.57 -12.76 7.59
N ILE A 44 3.39 -11.50 7.22
CA ILE A 44 3.06 -11.09 5.84
C ILE A 44 4.10 -11.57 4.82
N ALA A 45 5.39 -11.63 5.21
CA ALA A 45 6.48 -12.05 4.34
C ALA A 45 6.43 -13.53 3.93
N GLN A 46 5.59 -14.35 4.56
CA GLN A 46 5.41 -15.77 4.21
C GLN A 46 4.51 -15.96 3.00
N ASN A 47 3.82 -14.90 2.56
CA ASN A 47 2.92 -14.98 1.43
C ASN A 47 3.65 -14.81 0.09
N GLU A 48 3.10 -15.44 -0.94
CA GLU A 48 3.31 -15.09 -2.33
C GLU A 48 2.40 -13.92 -2.68
N VAL A 49 2.89 -13.00 -3.50
CA VAL A 49 2.13 -11.79 -3.87
C VAL A 49 1.97 -11.71 -5.37
N THR A 50 0.74 -11.45 -5.79
CA THR A 50 0.40 -11.11 -7.17
C THR A 50 -0.38 -9.80 -7.20
N VAL A 51 -0.42 -9.14 -8.34
CA VAL A 51 -1.09 -7.86 -8.53
C VAL A 51 -1.99 -7.92 -9.75
N SER A 52 -3.10 -7.18 -9.69
CA SER A 52 -4.10 -7.11 -10.77
C SER A 52 -3.83 -5.97 -11.75
N ASN A 53 -4.68 -5.88 -12.78
CA ASN A 53 -4.85 -4.74 -13.68
C ASN A 53 -3.60 -4.36 -14.49
N GLY A 54 -2.81 -5.35 -14.92
CA GLY A 54 -1.67 -5.12 -15.80
C GLY A 54 -0.48 -4.41 -15.17
N ILE A 55 -0.48 -4.25 -13.85
CA ILE A 55 0.67 -3.75 -13.10
C ILE A 55 1.74 -4.84 -13.02
N VAL A 56 2.99 -4.45 -13.18
CA VAL A 56 4.14 -5.37 -13.12
C VAL A 56 4.83 -5.26 -11.76
N ILE A 57 5.03 -6.40 -11.09
CA ILE A 57 5.90 -6.49 -9.92
C ILE A 57 7.34 -6.62 -10.42
N LYS A 58 8.18 -5.62 -10.11
CA LYS A 58 9.62 -5.63 -10.44
C LYS A 58 10.47 -6.33 -9.39
N GLY A 59 10.01 -6.36 -8.16
CA GLY A 59 10.77 -6.99 -7.08
C GLY A 59 9.94 -7.19 -5.83
N ILE A 60 10.32 -8.23 -5.09
CA ILE A 60 9.76 -8.53 -3.77
C ILE A 60 10.95 -8.69 -2.82
N GLN A 61 11.00 -7.90 -1.77
CA GLN A 61 12.01 -7.96 -0.73
C GLN A 61 11.39 -8.41 0.58
N LYS A 62 11.96 -9.46 1.15
CA LYS A 62 11.60 -10.00 2.47
C LYS A 62 12.73 -9.64 3.43
N THR A 63 12.38 -9.23 4.63
CA THR A 63 13.34 -8.96 5.71
C THR A 63 13.50 -10.15 6.62
N GLU A 64 14.48 -10.12 7.52
CA GLU A 64 14.62 -11.11 8.59
C GLU A 64 13.37 -11.15 9.49
N LYS A 65 12.67 -10.03 9.62
CA LYS A 65 11.42 -9.94 10.38
C LYS A 65 10.24 -10.31 9.49
N PRO A 66 9.49 -11.38 9.81
CA PRO A 66 8.44 -11.91 8.93
C PRO A 66 7.23 -11.00 8.78
N ASN A 67 7.13 -9.93 9.56
CA ASN A 67 5.99 -9.00 9.55
C ASN A 67 6.11 -7.87 8.52
N TYR A 68 7.19 -7.81 7.76
CA TYR A 68 7.42 -6.80 6.73
C TYR A 68 7.64 -7.43 5.37
N LEU A 69 6.96 -6.91 4.37
CA LEU A 69 7.12 -7.28 2.97
C LEU A 69 7.16 -6.02 2.12
N PHE A 70 8.17 -5.90 1.27
CA PHE A 70 8.31 -4.80 0.35
C PHE A 70 8.08 -5.29 -1.07
N VAL A 71 7.16 -4.65 -1.78
CA VAL A 71 6.82 -4.98 -3.17
C VAL A 71 7.07 -3.75 -4.02
N THR A 72 7.96 -3.87 -4.99
CA THR A 72 8.24 -2.83 -5.98
C THR A 72 7.38 -3.09 -7.21
N ILE A 73 6.55 -2.13 -7.56
CA ILE A 73 5.71 -2.17 -8.76
C ILE A 73 6.13 -1.10 -9.76
N GLU A 74 5.89 -1.38 -11.04
CA GLU A 74 6.04 -0.39 -12.11
C GLU A 74 4.69 0.28 -12.40
N THR A 75 4.67 1.62 -12.34
CA THR A 75 3.46 2.43 -12.61
C THR A 75 3.55 3.18 -13.94
N LYS A 76 4.58 2.89 -14.76
CA LYS A 76 4.79 3.53 -16.05
C LYS A 76 3.60 3.31 -16.98
N ASN A 77 3.08 4.40 -17.54
CA ASN A 77 1.92 4.38 -18.45
C ASN A 77 0.64 3.77 -17.86
N SER A 78 0.58 3.59 -16.55
CA SER A 78 -0.62 3.08 -15.89
C SER A 78 -1.62 4.22 -15.68
N PRO A 79 -2.90 4.04 -16.02
CA PRO A 79 -3.94 5.00 -15.66
C PRO A 79 -4.14 5.03 -14.15
N ALA A 80 -4.79 6.08 -13.66
CA ALA A 80 -5.28 6.08 -12.28
C ALA A 80 -6.33 4.97 -12.12
N GLN A 81 -6.14 4.11 -11.13
CA GLN A 81 -6.98 2.94 -10.92
C GLN A 81 -6.77 2.36 -9.52
N ASP A 82 -7.68 1.53 -9.07
CA ASP A 82 -7.47 0.70 -7.90
C ASP A 82 -6.76 -0.60 -8.30
N ILE A 83 -5.69 -0.89 -7.61
CA ILE A 83 -4.85 -2.08 -7.78
C ILE A 83 -5.20 -3.05 -6.66
N VAL A 84 -5.33 -4.33 -6.96
CA VAL A 84 -5.59 -5.36 -5.97
C VAL A 84 -4.35 -6.24 -5.84
N PHE A 85 -3.72 -6.20 -4.67
CA PHE A 85 -2.70 -7.17 -4.29
C PHE A 85 -3.35 -8.40 -3.71
N THR A 86 -2.99 -9.57 -4.21
CA THR A 86 -3.43 -10.86 -3.69
C THR A 86 -2.26 -11.54 -3.01
N PHE A 87 -2.45 -11.86 -1.74
CA PHE A 87 -1.49 -12.56 -0.90
C PHE A 87 -1.95 -14.01 -0.73
N LYS A 88 -1.05 -14.97 -0.93
CA LYS A 88 -1.35 -16.39 -0.85
C LYS A 88 -0.31 -17.14 -0.03
N ASN A 89 -0.78 -17.97 0.89
CA ASN A 89 0.05 -18.89 1.66
C ASN A 89 -0.65 -20.25 1.76
N GLY A 90 -0.20 -21.20 0.96
CA GLY A 90 -0.84 -22.52 0.81
C GLY A 90 -2.29 -22.39 0.33
N LYS A 91 -3.25 -22.81 1.15
CA LYS A 91 -4.69 -22.74 0.83
C LYS A 91 -5.35 -21.42 1.24
N LYS A 92 -4.65 -20.58 2.01
CA LYS A 92 -5.18 -19.29 2.46
C LYS A 92 -4.81 -18.19 1.48
N SER A 93 -5.77 -17.32 1.19
CA SER A 93 -5.53 -16.16 0.36
C SER A 93 -6.37 -14.99 0.85
N PHE A 94 -5.86 -13.77 0.68
CA PHE A 94 -6.57 -12.53 0.98
C PHE A 94 -6.11 -11.43 0.03
N THR A 95 -6.85 -10.34 -0.01
CA THR A 95 -6.56 -9.22 -0.90
C THR A 95 -6.39 -7.92 -0.11
N GLN A 96 -5.59 -7.02 -0.68
CA GLN A 96 -5.40 -5.65 -0.20
C GLN A 96 -5.55 -4.70 -1.38
N ASN A 97 -6.48 -3.76 -1.26
CA ASN A 97 -6.66 -2.70 -2.26
C ASN A 97 -5.59 -1.62 -2.06
N TYR A 98 -5.14 -1.05 -3.19
CA TYR A 98 -4.17 0.03 -3.23
C TYR A 98 -4.55 1.01 -4.34
N SER A 99 -4.66 2.29 -4.02
CA SER A 99 -5.10 3.31 -4.98
C SER A 99 -3.93 3.97 -5.69
N LEU A 100 -3.92 3.89 -7.01
CA LEU A 100 -3.10 4.71 -7.89
C LEU A 100 -3.95 5.90 -8.36
N LYS A 101 -3.73 7.06 -7.78
CA LYS A 101 -4.55 8.26 -7.97
C LYS A 101 -4.09 9.09 -9.17
N SER A 102 -4.99 9.82 -9.78
CA SER A 102 -4.63 10.85 -10.76
C SER A 102 -3.83 11.97 -10.10
N ARG A 103 -2.77 12.41 -10.77
CA ARG A 103 -2.08 13.63 -10.37
C ARG A 103 -2.98 14.83 -10.59
N ARG A 104 -2.84 15.84 -9.72
CA ARG A 104 -3.48 17.13 -9.93
C ARG A 104 -2.97 17.73 -11.25
N GLU A 105 -3.89 18.25 -12.04
CA GLU A 105 -3.57 18.93 -13.28
C GLU A 105 -2.48 20.00 -13.06
N ASN A 106 -1.58 20.11 -14.01
CA ASN A 106 -0.42 21.01 -13.97
C ASN A 106 0.54 20.83 -12.78
N SER A 107 0.38 19.78 -11.95
CA SER A 107 1.26 19.56 -10.80
C SER A 107 2.71 19.30 -11.19
N ARG A 108 2.97 18.77 -12.40
CA ARG A 108 4.32 18.51 -12.92
C ARG A 108 5.10 19.79 -13.25
N PHE A 109 4.40 20.91 -13.46
CA PHE A 109 5.00 22.21 -13.78
C PHE A 109 5.23 23.10 -12.56
N ARG A 110 4.85 22.62 -11.37
CA ARG A 110 5.12 23.37 -10.14
C ARG A 110 6.61 23.36 -9.87
N LYS A 111 7.17 24.56 -9.72
CA LYS A 111 8.52 24.70 -9.19
C LYS A 111 8.53 24.27 -7.74
N SER A 112 9.49 23.45 -7.38
CA SER A 112 9.82 23.10 -6.01
C SER A 112 11.02 23.93 -5.57
N PHE A 113 11.45 23.75 -4.33
CA PHE A 113 12.69 24.32 -3.84
C PHE A 113 13.88 23.76 -4.62
N ASP A 114 14.85 24.61 -4.89
CA ASP A 114 16.10 24.23 -5.53
C ASP A 114 17.32 24.78 -4.77
N SER A 115 18.51 24.60 -5.31
CA SER A 115 19.75 25.03 -4.64
C SER A 115 19.92 26.56 -4.54
N SER A 116 19.07 27.36 -5.19
CA SER A 116 19.04 28.81 -5.08
C SER A 116 18.12 29.32 -3.99
N ASP A 117 17.29 28.44 -3.42
CA ASP A 117 16.35 28.81 -2.38
C ASP A 117 16.98 28.72 -0.99
N MET A 118 16.68 29.68 -0.13
CA MET A 118 17.09 29.68 1.27
C MET A 118 15.86 29.46 2.14
N ILE A 119 15.89 28.39 2.92
CA ILE A 119 14.77 27.98 3.79
C ILE A 119 15.14 28.30 5.25
N TYR A 120 14.31 29.11 5.91
CA TYR A 120 14.43 29.40 7.34
C TYR A 120 13.32 28.65 8.11
N LEU A 121 13.72 27.92 9.16
CA LEU A 121 12.80 27.40 10.14
C LEU A 121 12.73 28.35 11.33
N ILE A 122 11.60 29.02 11.51
CA ILE A 122 11.36 29.92 12.67
C ILE A 122 10.43 29.16 13.62
N MET A 123 10.92 28.89 14.83
CA MET A 123 10.16 28.33 15.93
C MET A 123 9.74 29.48 16.86
N SER A 124 8.49 29.93 16.74
CA SER A 124 7.97 31.08 17.49
C SER A 124 7.98 30.88 19.01
N ASP A 125 7.88 29.66 19.48
CA ASP A 125 7.93 29.29 20.91
C ASP A 125 9.33 29.48 21.56
N ARG A 126 10.37 29.67 20.76
CA ARG A 126 11.73 29.95 21.24
C ARG A 126 12.09 31.42 21.28
N PHE A 127 11.18 32.27 20.85
CA PHE A 127 11.38 33.75 20.81
C PHE A 127 10.41 34.52 21.72
N ALA A 128 9.67 33.77 22.58
CA ALA A 128 8.75 34.35 23.56
C ALA A 128 9.50 34.64 24.91
#